data_021cb1778d3b763fd75bf264ead1751e
#
_entry.id   021cb1778d3b763fd75bf264ead1751e
#
_cell.length_a   1.000
_cell.length_b   1.000
_cell.length_c   1.000
_cell.angle_alpha   90.00
_cell.angle_beta   90.00
_cell.angle_gamma   90.00
#
_symmetry.space_group_name_H-M   'P 1'
#
loop_
_entity.id
_entity.type
_entity.pdbx_description
1 polymer ?
#
loop_
_entity_poly.entity_id
_entity_poly.type
_entity_poly.pdbx_seq_one_letter_code
_entity_poly.pdbx_strand_id
1 'polypeptide(L)'
;MSAPRLKLVAAAVAVVSTTARADRAPEAFAPAAAPVITVYKSPTCGCCKDWVAHVRKAGFRVDVKDVNDMATVKADAGVPAAAQSCHTAIVDGYAVEGHVPADVIQRLLKERPKIAGIAVPGMPVGSPGMEVPGRKADRYDVLSFDRKGKTAVYTSR
;
A
#
# COMPACT_ATOMS: atom_id res chain seq x y z
N MET A 1 -82.77 43.36 31.52
CA MET A 1 -82.69 42.85 30.16
C MET A 1 -81.22 42.40 29.95
N SER A 2 -80.95 41.10 30.18
CA SER A 2 -79.59 40.56 30.19
C SER A 2 -79.38 39.81 28.88
N ALA A 3 -78.36 40.20 28.12
CA ALA A 3 -77.95 39.52 26.91
C ALA A 3 -76.98 38.31 27.19
N PRO A 4 -77.14 37.15 26.54
CA PRO A 4 -76.30 35.99 26.78
C PRO A 4 -74.95 36.12 26.06
N ARG A 5 -73.89 35.86 26.79
CA ARG A 5 -72.51 35.81 26.25
C ARG A 5 -72.29 34.44 25.55
N LEU A 6 -72.08 34.52 24.27
CA LEU A 6 -71.69 33.38 23.43
C LEU A 6 -70.19 33.04 23.69
N LYS A 7 -69.90 31.83 24.21
CA LYS A 7 -68.57 31.34 24.42
C LYS A 7 -68.08 30.66 23.11
N LEU A 8 -67.11 31.29 22.46
CA LEU A 8 -66.44 30.67 21.33
C LEU A 8 -65.43 29.62 21.86
N VAL A 9 -65.61 28.38 21.52
CA VAL A 9 -64.69 27.29 21.79
C VAL A 9 -63.75 27.18 20.58
N ALA A 10 -62.50 27.59 20.77
CA ALA A 10 -61.48 27.41 19.74
C ALA A 10 -60.93 25.97 19.78
N ALA A 11 -61.23 25.17 18.77
CA ALA A 11 -60.60 23.85 18.60
C ALA A 11 -59.20 23.98 18.00
N ALA A 12 -58.21 23.66 18.80
CA ALA A 12 -56.83 23.60 18.35
C ALA A 12 -56.59 22.28 17.56
N VAL A 13 -56.37 22.37 16.27
CA VAL A 13 -55.95 21.24 15.41
C VAL A 13 -54.45 21.08 15.55
N ALA A 14 -54.00 20.02 16.24
CA ALA A 14 -52.59 19.66 16.33
C ALA A 14 -52.15 18.98 15.02
N VAL A 15 -51.34 19.67 14.22
CA VAL A 15 -50.67 19.08 13.04
C VAL A 15 -49.49 18.27 13.54
N VAL A 16 -49.61 16.94 13.53
CA VAL A 16 -48.51 16.01 13.77
C VAL A 16 -47.69 15.91 12.52
N SER A 17 -46.55 16.62 12.49
CA SER A 17 -45.54 16.50 11.42
C SER A 17 -44.73 15.20 11.62
N THR A 18 -45.05 14.16 10.88
CA THR A 18 -44.23 12.96 10.80
C THR A 18 -43.00 13.25 9.95
N THR A 19 -41.85 13.51 10.60
CA THR A 19 -40.53 13.55 9.93
C THR A 19 -40.17 12.12 9.53
N ALA A 20 -40.31 11.81 8.24
CA ALA A 20 -39.80 10.58 7.66
C ALA A 20 -38.27 10.59 7.80
N ARG A 21 -37.77 9.74 8.68
CA ARG A 21 -36.35 9.45 8.82
C ARG A 21 -35.99 8.62 7.59
N ALA A 22 -35.29 9.23 6.61
CA ALA A 22 -34.73 8.52 5.50
C ALA A 22 -33.68 7.53 6.07
N ASP A 23 -33.99 6.24 6.05
CA ASP A 23 -33.05 5.17 6.28
C ASP A 23 -31.97 5.26 5.19
N ARG A 24 -30.83 5.90 5.58
CA ARG A 24 -29.63 5.92 4.75
C ARG A 24 -29.06 4.52 4.83
N ALA A 25 -29.28 3.73 3.78
CA ALA A 25 -28.61 2.45 3.62
C ALA A 25 -27.10 2.63 3.83
N PRO A 26 -26.41 1.72 4.55
CA PRO A 26 -24.96 1.81 4.71
C PRO A 26 -24.34 1.83 3.32
N GLU A 27 -23.63 2.92 3.00
CA GLU A 27 -22.81 2.98 1.77
C GLU A 27 -21.86 1.78 1.82
N ALA A 28 -22.07 0.84 0.90
CA ALA A 28 -21.16 -0.29 0.73
C ALA A 28 -19.76 0.29 0.51
N PHE A 29 -18.85 0.07 1.47
CA PHE A 29 -17.44 0.40 1.32
C PHE A 29 -16.95 -0.32 0.06
N ALA A 30 -16.77 0.43 -1.03
CA ALA A 30 -16.07 -0.07 -2.19
C ALA A 30 -14.68 -0.54 -1.71
N PRO A 31 -14.26 -1.77 -2.03
CA PRO A 31 -12.93 -2.23 -1.66
C PRO A 31 -11.92 -1.21 -2.14
N ALA A 32 -11.09 -0.69 -1.22
CA ALA A 32 -10.05 0.27 -1.57
C ALA A 32 -9.22 -0.31 -2.70
N ALA A 33 -9.11 0.43 -3.81
CA ALA A 33 -8.34 -0.03 -4.96
C ALA A 33 -6.94 -0.46 -4.49
N ALA A 34 -6.49 -1.64 -4.93
CA ALA A 34 -5.18 -2.16 -4.56
C ALA A 34 -4.11 -1.08 -4.77
N PRO A 35 -3.20 -0.86 -3.80
CA PRO A 35 -2.20 0.19 -3.91
C PRO A 35 -1.34 0.00 -5.15
N VAL A 36 -0.96 1.10 -5.79
CA VAL A 36 -0.07 1.08 -6.96
C VAL A 36 1.36 1.03 -6.46
N ILE A 37 2.15 0.07 -6.97
CA ILE A 37 3.60 0.03 -6.78
C ILE A 37 4.24 0.79 -7.94
N THR A 38 4.94 1.89 -7.66
CA THR A 38 5.77 2.57 -8.67
C THR A 38 7.17 2.00 -8.60
N VAL A 39 7.64 1.41 -9.69
CA VAL A 39 8.94 0.72 -9.78
C VAL A 39 9.90 1.52 -10.64
N TYR A 40 11.03 1.92 -10.06
CA TYR A 40 12.13 2.57 -10.75
C TYR A 40 13.23 1.54 -11.02
N LYS A 41 13.62 1.38 -12.28
CA LYS A 41 14.62 0.40 -12.71
C LYS A 41 15.40 0.90 -13.91
N SER A 42 16.58 0.32 -14.14
CA SER A 42 17.30 0.51 -15.42
C SER A 42 16.50 -0.08 -16.59
N PRO A 43 16.46 0.58 -17.76
CA PRO A 43 15.79 0.07 -18.96
C PRO A 43 16.24 -1.35 -19.36
N THR A 44 17.51 -1.67 -19.11
CA THR A 44 18.14 -2.94 -19.50
C THR A 44 18.09 -4.03 -18.44
N CYS A 45 17.53 -3.75 -17.24
CA CYS A 45 17.46 -4.72 -16.15
C CYS A 45 16.44 -5.83 -16.43
N GLY A 46 16.91 -7.02 -16.81
CA GLY A 46 16.08 -8.20 -17.10
C GLY A 46 15.38 -8.74 -15.85
N CYS A 47 16.15 -9.06 -14.80
CA CYS A 47 15.61 -9.59 -13.53
C CYS A 47 14.59 -8.65 -12.86
N CYS A 48 14.72 -7.31 -13.06
CA CYS A 48 13.74 -6.37 -12.60
C CYS A 48 12.38 -6.54 -13.30
N LYS A 49 12.37 -6.90 -14.60
CA LYS A 49 11.13 -7.20 -15.35
C LYS A 49 10.44 -8.42 -14.76
N ASP A 50 11.22 -9.45 -14.41
CA ASP A 50 10.70 -10.70 -13.82
C ASP A 50 10.12 -10.44 -12.43
N TRP A 51 10.77 -9.59 -11.63
CA TRP A 51 10.20 -9.14 -10.34
C TRP A 51 8.89 -8.36 -10.53
N VAL A 52 8.81 -7.47 -11.52
CA VAL A 52 7.57 -6.76 -11.86
C VAL A 52 6.46 -7.74 -12.23
N ALA A 53 6.78 -8.79 -13.01
CA ALA A 53 5.80 -9.83 -13.33
C ALA A 53 5.34 -10.60 -12.08
N HIS A 54 6.26 -10.90 -11.15
CA HIS A 54 5.96 -11.55 -9.88
C HIS A 54 4.96 -10.73 -9.03
N VAL A 55 5.19 -9.43 -8.83
CA VAL A 55 4.28 -8.60 -8.01
C VAL A 55 2.94 -8.36 -8.71
N ARG A 56 2.90 -8.25 -10.05
CA ARG A 56 1.65 -8.21 -10.82
C ARG A 56 0.83 -9.48 -10.65
N LYS A 57 1.48 -10.66 -10.71
CA LYS A 57 0.82 -11.96 -10.49
C LYS A 57 0.23 -12.07 -9.08
N ALA A 58 0.83 -11.41 -8.10
CA ALA A 58 0.31 -11.33 -6.73
C ALA A 58 -0.85 -10.32 -6.54
N GLY A 59 -1.32 -9.69 -7.63
CA GLY A 59 -2.46 -8.79 -7.63
C GLY A 59 -2.15 -7.31 -7.46
N PHE A 60 -0.87 -6.91 -7.44
CA PHE A 60 -0.51 -5.50 -7.38
C PHE A 60 -0.68 -4.80 -8.73
N ARG A 61 -1.14 -3.57 -8.69
CA ARG A 61 -1.05 -2.64 -9.81
C ARG A 61 0.37 -2.07 -9.84
N VAL A 62 1.02 -2.10 -11.01
CA VAL A 62 2.43 -1.69 -11.12
C VAL A 62 2.61 -0.66 -12.22
N ASP A 63 3.15 0.50 -11.85
CA ASP A 63 3.63 1.56 -12.74
C ASP A 63 5.16 1.47 -12.82
N VAL A 64 5.71 1.30 -14.02
CA VAL A 64 7.16 1.13 -14.23
C VAL A 64 7.74 2.40 -14.80
N LYS A 65 8.82 2.88 -14.18
CA LYS A 65 9.62 4.03 -14.59
C LYS A 65 11.04 3.55 -14.95
N ASP A 66 11.36 3.54 -16.21
CA ASP A 66 12.73 3.30 -16.65
C ASP A 66 13.55 4.57 -16.42
N VAL A 67 14.66 4.44 -15.69
CA VAL A 67 15.54 5.54 -15.30
C VAL A 67 17.01 5.14 -15.50
N ASN A 68 17.85 6.11 -15.86
CA ASN A 68 19.29 5.89 -16.02
C ASN A 68 20.07 6.16 -14.72
N ASP A 69 19.56 7.04 -13.86
CA ASP A 69 20.17 7.39 -12.58
C ASP A 69 19.43 6.74 -11.40
N MET A 70 19.79 5.50 -11.13
CA MET A 70 19.28 4.76 -9.98
C MET A 70 19.85 5.27 -8.65
N ALA A 71 21.00 5.92 -8.66
CA ALA A 71 21.61 6.42 -7.43
C ALA A 71 20.78 7.54 -6.80
N THR A 72 20.34 8.49 -7.61
CA THR A 72 19.42 9.56 -7.17
C THR A 72 18.10 8.96 -6.66
N VAL A 73 17.50 8.02 -7.38
CA VAL A 73 16.24 7.38 -6.93
C VAL A 73 16.39 6.72 -5.56
N LYS A 74 17.49 5.99 -5.32
CA LYS A 74 17.75 5.33 -4.04
C LYS A 74 17.98 6.34 -2.91
N ALA A 75 18.69 7.41 -3.19
CA ALA A 75 18.93 8.50 -2.22
C ALA A 75 17.60 9.17 -1.83
N ASP A 76 16.76 9.54 -2.81
CA ASP A 76 15.46 10.16 -2.60
C ASP A 76 14.49 9.25 -1.83
N ALA A 77 14.56 7.94 -2.09
CA ALA A 77 13.81 6.93 -1.35
C ALA A 77 14.37 6.60 0.04
N GLY A 78 15.51 7.19 0.42
CA GLY A 78 16.16 6.96 1.70
C GLY A 78 16.72 5.55 1.89
N VAL A 79 17.07 4.86 0.78
CA VAL A 79 17.63 3.50 0.83
C VAL A 79 19.07 3.56 1.28
N PRO A 80 19.43 3.01 2.47
CA PRO A 80 20.81 3.04 2.96
C PRO A 80 21.71 2.15 2.09
N ALA A 81 22.97 2.52 1.96
CA ALA A 81 23.95 1.83 1.11
C ALA A 81 24.00 0.30 1.34
N ALA A 82 23.92 -0.12 2.61
CA ALA A 82 23.94 -1.54 2.99
C ALA A 82 22.69 -2.31 2.55
N ALA A 83 21.60 -1.63 2.18
CA ALA A 83 20.33 -2.23 1.76
C ALA A 83 20.12 -2.17 0.25
N GLN A 84 20.99 -1.52 -0.52
CA GLN A 84 20.80 -1.30 -1.95
C GLN A 84 20.86 -2.58 -2.79
N SER A 85 20.03 -2.61 -3.83
CA SER A 85 19.92 -3.67 -4.80
C SER A 85 19.69 -3.09 -6.21
N CYS A 86 19.11 -3.84 -7.15
CA CYS A 86 19.04 -3.46 -8.56
C CYS A 86 17.94 -2.48 -8.92
N HIS A 87 16.83 -2.45 -8.18
CA HIS A 87 15.69 -1.54 -8.42
C HIS A 87 15.09 -1.06 -7.11
N THR A 88 14.34 0.03 -7.19
CA THR A 88 13.63 0.63 -6.06
C THR A 88 12.17 0.77 -6.41
N ALA A 89 11.27 0.37 -5.54
CA ALA A 89 9.85 0.59 -5.70
C ALA A 89 9.29 1.40 -4.53
N ILE A 90 8.23 2.15 -4.80
CA ILE A 90 7.50 2.91 -3.79
C ILE A 90 6.06 2.39 -3.77
N VAL A 91 5.58 2.06 -2.59
CA VAL A 91 4.20 1.64 -2.36
C VAL A 91 3.69 2.20 -1.05
N ASP A 92 2.61 2.96 -1.09
CA ASP A 92 1.94 3.52 0.09
C ASP A 92 2.90 4.24 1.08
N GLY A 93 3.91 4.93 0.53
CA GLY A 93 4.93 5.67 1.27
C GLY A 93 6.13 4.85 1.76
N TYR A 94 6.13 3.54 1.56
CA TYR A 94 7.27 2.67 1.85
C TYR A 94 8.18 2.51 0.63
N ALA A 95 9.49 2.50 0.87
CA ALA A 95 10.45 2.03 -0.12
C ALA A 95 10.57 0.49 -0.05
N VAL A 96 10.57 -0.14 -1.22
CA VAL A 96 10.79 -1.57 -1.40
C VAL A 96 11.98 -1.72 -2.33
N GLU A 97 13.09 -2.21 -1.81
CA GLU A 97 14.37 -2.27 -2.52
C GLU A 97 14.71 -3.69 -2.94
N GLY A 98 14.97 -3.89 -4.22
CA GLY A 98 15.37 -5.18 -4.77
C GLY A 98 14.26 -6.24 -4.78
N HIS A 99 14.65 -7.49 -4.79
CA HIS A 99 13.80 -8.64 -5.08
C HIS A 99 12.96 -9.12 -3.87
N VAL A 100 12.25 -8.18 -3.22
CA VAL A 100 11.38 -8.48 -2.08
C VAL A 100 10.17 -9.31 -2.53
N PRO A 101 9.85 -10.43 -1.87
CA PRO A 101 8.68 -11.24 -2.20
C PRO A 101 7.35 -10.49 -1.99
N ALA A 102 6.39 -10.74 -2.87
CA ALA A 102 5.10 -10.04 -2.86
C ALA A 102 4.30 -10.26 -1.56
N ASP A 103 4.39 -11.46 -0.96
CA ASP A 103 3.76 -11.76 0.33
C ASP A 103 4.33 -10.90 1.47
N VAL A 104 5.64 -10.59 1.41
CA VAL A 104 6.29 -9.69 2.38
C VAL A 104 5.81 -8.25 2.19
N ILE A 105 5.63 -7.81 0.94
CA ILE A 105 5.04 -6.49 0.65
C ILE A 105 3.59 -6.42 1.15
N GLN A 106 2.79 -7.46 0.92
CA GLN A 106 1.42 -7.55 1.44
C GLN A 106 1.38 -7.46 2.96
N ARG A 107 2.30 -8.17 3.63
CA ARG A 107 2.46 -8.12 5.08
C ARG A 107 2.84 -6.71 5.56
N LEU A 108 3.80 -6.05 4.91
CA LEU A 108 4.21 -4.68 5.21
C LEU A 108 3.01 -3.72 5.16
N LEU A 109 2.22 -3.79 4.10
CA LEU A 109 1.06 -2.92 3.89
C LEU A 109 -0.07 -3.20 4.90
N LYS A 110 -0.20 -4.44 5.36
CA LYS A 110 -1.16 -4.83 6.39
C LYS A 110 -0.74 -4.36 7.78
N GLU A 111 0.53 -4.58 8.15
CA GLU A 111 1.06 -4.28 9.47
C GLU A 111 1.36 -2.79 9.68
N ARG A 112 1.69 -2.06 8.62
CA ARG A 112 2.02 -0.63 8.59
C ARG A 112 3.02 -0.20 9.66
N PRO A 113 4.18 -0.88 9.79
CA PRO A 113 5.16 -0.57 10.81
C PRO A 113 5.79 0.83 10.58
N LYS A 114 6.31 1.44 11.65
CA LYS A 114 6.99 2.75 11.59
C LYS A 114 8.43 2.61 11.09
N ILE A 115 8.59 2.22 9.82
CA ILE A 115 9.87 2.09 9.10
C ILE A 115 9.83 2.91 7.81
N ALA A 116 10.98 3.16 7.18
CA ALA A 116 11.06 3.82 5.88
C ALA A 116 10.83 2.83 4.73
N GLY A 117 11.24 1.58 4.90
CA GLY A 117 11.10 0.57 3.86
C GLY A 117 11.66 -0.80 4.25
N ILE A 118 11.60 -1.69 3.26
CA ILE A 118 12.16 -3.05 3.33
C ILE A 118 13.05 -3.31 2.12
N ALA A 119 14.02 -4.20 2.26
CA ALA A 119 15.00 -4.48 1.22
C ALA A 119 15.43 -5.95 1.18
N VAL A 120 15.73 -6.45 0.00
CA VAL A 120 16.57 -7.63 -0.24
C VAL A 120 17.89 -7.13 -0.84
N PRO A 121 18.95 -6.98 -0.04
CA PRO A 121 20.24 -6.51 -0.54
C PRO A 121 20.85 -7.50 -1.53
N GLY A 122 21.58 -7.00 -2.50
CA GLY A 122 22.14 -7.83 -3.53
C GLY A 122 21.08 -8.46 -4.44
N MET A 123 21.34 -9.64 -4.92
CA MET A 123 20.45 -10.39 -5.81
C MET A 123 20.56 -11.90 -5.50
N PRO A 124 20.07 -12.36 -4.33
CA PRO A 124 20.21 -13.75 -3.94
C PRO A 124 19.45 -14.67 -4.90
N VAL A 125 20.09 -15.78 -5.29
CA VAL A 125 19.48 -16.78 -6.16
C VAL A 125 18.22 -17.32 -5.51
N GLY A 126 17.11 -17.41 -6.28
CA GLY A 126 15.83 -17.89 -5.78
C GLY A 126 14.96 -16.82 -5.16
N SER A 127 15.44 -15.57 -4.98
CA SER A 127 14.53 -14.45 -4.74
C SER A 127 13.68 -14.18 -5.99
N PRO A 128 12.47 -13.60 -5.88
CA PRO A 128 11.57 -13.42 -7.02
C PRO A 128 12.22 -12.69 -8.20
N GLY A 129 12.25 -13.31 -9.37
CA GLY A 129 12.93 -12.80 -10.57
C GLY A 129 14.44 -13.11 -10.62
N MET A 130 14.95 -13.88 -9.65
CA MET A 130 16.34 -14.37 -9.58
C MET A 130 16.39 -15.89 -9.51
N GLU A 131 15.31 -16.56 -9.89
CA GLU A 131 15.26 -18.02 -9.97
C GLU A 131 16.16 -18.53 -11.09
N VAL A 132 16.98 -19.55 -10.78
CA VAL A 132 17.85 -20.20 -11.76
C VAL A 132 17.47 -21.67 -11.86
N PRO A 133 17.04 -22.17 -13.04
CA PRO A 133 16.68 -23.56 -13.21
C PRO A 133 17.80 -24.51 -12.74
N GLY A 134 17.44 -25.51 -11.93
CA GLY A 134 18.39 -26.52 -11.43
C GLY A 134 19.27 -26.04 -10.26
N ARG A 135 19.19 -24.79 -9.84
CA ARG A 135 19.90 -24.29 -8.66
C ARG A 135 18.96 -24.22 -7.44
N LYS A 136 19.48 -24.64 -6.30
CA LYS A 136 18.81 -24.42 -5.02
C LYS A 136 18.80 -22.93 -4.69
N ALA A 137 17.69 -22.44 -4.15
CA ALA A 137 17.59 -21.08 -3.67
C ALA A 137 18.56 -20.84 -2.49
N ASP A 138 19.17 -19.66 -2.48
CA ASP A 138 19.95 -19.18 -1.35
C ASP A 138 19.01 -18.83 -0.19
N ARG A 139 19.51 -18.92 1.05
CA ARG A 139 18.87 -18.28 2.18
C ARG A 139 19.20 -16.80 2.15
N TYR A 140 18.19 -15.94 2.37
CA TYR A 140 18.40 -14.49 2.43
C TYR A 140 17.47 -13.83 3.43
N ASP A 141 17.87 -12.67 3.90
CA ASP A 141 17.07 -11.84 4.77
C ASP A 141 16.41 -10.71 4.00
N VAL A 142 15.15 -10.45 4.32
CA VAL A 142 14.49 -9.19 4.02
C VAL A 142 14.78 -8.27 5.19
N LEU A 143 15.46 -7.17 4.94
CA LEU A 143 15.78 -6.16 5.94
C LEU A 143 14.68 -5.10 5.98
N SER A 144 14.38 -4.56 7.15
CA SER A 144 13.74 -3.27 7.32
C SER A 144 14.80 -2.19 7.48
N PHE A 145 14.46 -0.94 7.11
CA PHE A 145 15.31 0.23 7.38
C PHE A 145 14.47 1.43 7.79
N ASP A 146 15.05 2.27 8.63
CA ASP A 146 14.44 3.52 9.06
C ASP A 146 15.02 4.73 8.29
N ARG A 147 14.50 5.93 8.54
CA ARG A 147 14.95 7.17 7.90
C ARG A 147 16.36 7.61 8.32
N LYS A 148 16.94 6.98 9.34
CA LYS A 148 18.31 7.22 9.80
C LYS A 148 19.30 6.22 9.19
N GLY A 149 18.81 5.30 8.33
CA GLY A 149 19.61 4.26 7.69
C GLY A 149 19.91 3.05 8.57
N LYS A 150 19.30 2.94 9.76
CA LYS A 150 19.44 1.75 10.62
C LYS A 150 18.64 0.61 10.00
N THR A 151 19.28 -0.56 9.87
CA THR A 151 18.69 -1.79 9.35
C THR A 151 18.45 -2.84 10.44
N ALA A 152 17.45 -3.69 10.22
CA ALA A 152 17.17 -4.87 11.04
C ALA A 152 16.55 -5.97 10.17
N VAL A 153 16.69 -7.22 10.59
CA VAL A 153 16.00 -8.33 9.88
C VAL A 153 14.49 -8.19 10.09
N TYR A 154 13.75 -8.08 8.99
CA TYR A 154 12.28 -8.06 8.97
C TYR A 154 11.71 -9.47 8.88
N THR A 155 12.32 -10.31 8.03
CA THR A 155 12.02 -11.75 7.91
C THR A 155 13.13 -12.45 7.13
N SER A 156 13.24 -13.79 7.26
CA SER A 156 14.18 -14.61 6.48
C SER A 156 13.43 -15.53 5.51
N ARG A 157 14.10 -15.91 4.44
CA ARG A 157 13.61 -16.81 3.40
C ARG A 157 14.61 -17.92 3.10
#